data_d999a54c2aceb8d338ee031148072e8d
#
_entry.id   d999a54c2aceb8d338ee031148072e8d
#
_cell.length_a   1.000
_cell.length_b   1.000
_cell.length_c   1.000
_cell.angle_alpha   90.00
_cell.angle_beta   90.00
_cell.angle_gamma   90.00
#
_symmetry.space_group_name_H-M   'P 1'
#
loop_
_entity.id
_entity.type
_entity.pdbx_description
1 polymer ?
#
loop_
_entity_poly.entity_id
_entity_poly.type
_entity_poly.pdbx_seq_one_letter_code
_entity_poly.pdbx_strand_id
1 'polypeptide(L)'
;MNVSGFQEAVAAAVSRDGRYRPEGYQFLRDSLDATIKRRSKGRKEPPASHVTASELLDGFRNLALKEFGPMAPTVLEYWGIASCVDVGRMVFHLVECGAFSRTEEDTFEGFEKGFDFHEAFVVPFLPPGSPSLDHPAPGGMLLKS
;
A
#
# COMPACT_ATOMS: atom_id res chain seq x y z
N MET A 1 0.12 -19.13 7.91
CA MET A 1 -1.23 -19.07 7.37
C MET A 1 -1.27 -19.78 6.03
N ASN A 2 -2.26 -20.60 5.82
CA ASN A 2 -2.38 -21.26 4.53
C ASN A 2 -3.14 -20.38 3.54
N VAL A 3 -2.99 -20.68 2.26
CA VAL A 3 -3.59 -19.88 1.19
C VAL A 3 -5.12 -19.89 1.29
N SER A 4 -5.69 -21.04 1.63
CA SER A 4 -7.14 -21.16 1.76
C SER A 4 -7.71 -20.25 2.83
N GLY A 5 -7.04 -20.19 4.00
CA GLY A 5 -7.50 -19.33 5.09
C GLY A 5 -7.44 -17.86 4.73
N PHE A 6 -6.40 -17.45 4.01
CA PHE A 6 -6.27 -16.07 3.57
C PHE A 6 -7.37 -15.73 2.57
N GLN A 7 -7.63 -16.60 1.62
CA GLN A 7 -8.65 -16.35 0.61
C GLN A 7 -10.04 -16.25 1.24
N GLU A 8 -10.31 -17.05 2.26
CA GLU A 8 -11.58 -16.96 2.98
C GLU A 8 -11.69 -15.62 3.72
N ALA A 9 -10.60 -15.15 4.31
CA ALA A 9 -10.59 -13.87 4.99
C ALA A 9 -10.82 -12.73 4.00
N VAL A 10 -10.20 -12.81 2.82
CA VAL A 10 -10.40 -11.80 1.77
C VAL A 10 -11.85 -11.79 1.31
N ALA A 11 -12.45 -12.95 1.12
CA ALA A 11 -13.85 -13.04 0.71
C ALA A 11 -14.76 -12.40 1.76
N ALA A 12 -14.46 -12.62 3.05
CA ALA A 12 -15.22 -12.00 4.12
C ALA A 12 -15.05 -10.48 4.13
N ALA A 13 -13.82 -9.99 3.90
CA ALA A 13 -13.55 -8.56 3.87
C ALA A 13 -14.30 -7.89 2.72
N VAL A 14 -14.26 -8.50 1.54
CA VAL A 14 -14.96 -7.97 0.36
C VAL A 14 -16.46 -7.96 0.59
N SER A 15 -16.98 -8.97 1.27
CA SER A 15 -18.39 -9.05 1.59
C SER A 15 -18.86 -7.93 2.51
N ARG A 16 -17.98 -7.52 3.44
CA ARG A 16 -18.31 -6.44 4.39
C ARG A 16 -18.18 -5.08 3.75
N ASP A 17 -17.18 -4.91 2.89
CA ASP A 17 -16.89 -3.63 2.25
C ASP A 17 -16.34 -3.92 0.85
N GLY A 18 -17.19 -3.79 -0.15
CA GLY A 18 -16.83 -4.11 -1.52
C GLY A 18 -15.98 -3.05 -2.21
N ARG A 19 -15.48 -2.08 -1.46
CA ARG A 19 -14.67 -0.97 -2.02
C ARG A 19 -13.40 -1.45 -2.70
N TYR A 20 -12.78 -2.50 -2.15
CA TYR A 20 -11.49 -2.99 -2.62
C TYR A 20 -11.63 -4.35 -3.28
N ARG A 21 -10.85 -4.57 -4.33
CA ARG A 21 -10.88 -5.85 -5.04
C ARG A 21 -10.02 -6.88 -4.33
N PRO A 22 -10.36 -8.18 -4.47
CA PRO A 22 -9.57 -9.24 -3.86
C PRO A 22 -8.09 -9.20 -4.22
N GLU A 23 -7.78 -8.83 -5.45
CA GLU A 23 -6.39 -8.73 -5.92
C GLU A 23 -5.60 -7.71 -5.11
N GLY A 24 -6.25 -6.64 -4.69
CA GLY A 24 -5.61 -5.64 -3.84
C GLY A 24 -5.21 -6.20 -2.48
N TYR A 25 -6.07 -7.03 -1.91
CA TYR A 25 -5.75 -7.68 -0.64
C TYR A 25 -4.59 -8.67 -0.80
N GLN A 26 -4.56 -9.39 -1.91
CA GLN A 26 -3.45 -10.30 -2.19
C GLN A 26 -2.14 -9.52 -2.34
N PHE A 27 -2.19 -8.40 -3.03
CA PHE A 27 -1.02 -7.55 -3.19
C PHE A 27 -0.54 -7.02 -1.83
N LEU A 28 -1.47 -6.67 -0.96
CA LEU A 28 -1.13 -6.21 0.39
C LEU A 28 -0.40 -7.30 1.16
N ARG A 29 -0.87 -8.54 1.05
CA ARG A 29 -0.18 -9.66 1.70
C ARG A 29 1.21 -9.87 1.11
N ASP A 30 1.33 -9.76 -0.21
CA ASP A 30 2.63 -9.88 -0.87
C ASP A 30 3.58 -8.78 -0.40
N SER A 31 3.05 -7.59 -0.14
CA SER A 31 3.82 -6.46 0.38
C SER A 31 4.32 -6.76 1.79
N LEU A 32 3.48 -7.37 2.61
CA LEU A 32 3.87 -7.77 3.96
C LEU A 32 4.97 -8.80 3.92
N ASP A 33 4.81 -9.83 3.07
CA ASP A 33 5.80 -10.88 2.93
C ASP A 33 7.15 -10.32 2.45
N ALA A 34 7.11 -9.41 1.48
CA ALA A 34 8.33 -8.78 0.97
C ALA A 34 9.02 -7.94 2.04
N THR A 35 8.24 -7.26 2.88
CA THR A 35 8.76 -6.46 3.96
C THR A 35 9.46 -7.33 4.99
N ILE A 36 8.84 -8.44 5.35
CA ILE A 36 9.41 -9.38 6.31
C ILE A 36 10.71 -9.96 5.77
N LYS A 37 10.73 -10.34 4.50
CA LYS A 37 11.95 -10.88 3.88
C LYS A 37 13.08 -9.87 3.88
N ARG A 38 12.77 -8.62 3.61
CA ARG A 38 13.78 -7.57 3.61
C ARG A 38 14.37 -7.38 5.00
N ARG A 39 13.52 -7.42 6.02
CA ARG A 39 13.96 -7.23 7.40
C ARG A 39 14.85 -8.37 7.87
N SER A 40 14.60 -9.58 7.37
CA SER A 40 15.39 -10.75 7.78
C SER A 40 16.69 -10.90 6.98
N LYS A 41 16.87 -10.14 5.91
CA LYS A 41 18.04 -10.27 5.07
C LYS A 41 19.30 -9.88 5.83
N GLY A 42 20.26 -10.78 5.88
CA GLY A 42 21.51 -10.55 6.57
C GLY A 42 21.46 -10.77 8.07
N ARG A 43 20.34 -11.19 8.61
CA ARG A 43 20.19 -11.45 10.04
C ARG A 43 20.25 -12.93 10.34
N LYS A 44 20.85 -13.26 11.47
CA LYS A 44 20.93 -14.65 11.91
C LYS A 44 19.65 -15.09 12.62
N GLU A 45 18.97 -14.14 13.26
CA GLU A 45 17.75 -14.43 13.99
C GLU A 45 16.53 -14.08 13.15
N PRO A 46 15.41 -14.82 13.34
CA PRO A 46 14.18 -14.47 12.66
C PRO A 46 13.77 -13.05 13.07
N PRO A 47 13.23 -12.28 12.14
CA PRO A 47 12.75 -10.94 12.48
C PRO A 47 11.56 -11.02 13.41
N ALA A 48 11.27 -9.91 14.09
CA ALA A 48 10.04 -9.80 14.84
C ALA A 48 8.87 -10.11 13.92
N SER A 49 7.86 -10.78 14.45
CA SER A 49 6.76 -11.26 13.63
C SER A 49 5.84 -10.15 13.14
N HIS A 50 5.87 -8.98 13.75
CA HIS A 50 5.00 -7.88 13.33
C HIS A 50 5.78 -6.83 12.57
N VAL A 51 5.05 -6.12 11.71
CA VAL A 51 5.57 -5.05 10.86
C VAL A 51 4.78 -3.79 11.22
N THR A 52 5.48 -2.66 11.37
CA THR A 52 4.79 -1.41 11.65
C THR A 52 4.08 -0.90 10.40
N ALA A 53 3.14 0.04 10.61
CA ALA A 53 2.44 0.65 9.48
C ALA A 53 3.42 1.29 8.50
N SER A 54 4.42 2.00 9.02
CA SER A 54 5.41 2.65 8.17
C SER A 54 6.20 1.63 7.35
N GLU A 55 6.61 0.54 7.96
CA GLU A 55 7.35 -0.51 7.26
C GLU A 55 6.51 -1.16 6.17
N LEU A 56 5.24 -1.43 6.48
CA LEU A 56 4.35 -2.02 5.50
C LEU A 56 4.10 -1.09 4.33
N LEU A 57 3.89 0.21 4.61
CA LEU A 57 3.68 1.19 3.55
C LEU A 57 4.90 1.33 2.66
N ASP A 58 6.10 1.30 3.23
CA ASP A 58 7.32 1.33 2.43
C ASP A 58 7.42 0.09 1.54
N GLY A 59 7.11 -1.07 2.10
CA GLY A 59 7.11 -2.31 1.33
C GLY A 59 6.07 -2.28 0.22
N PHE A 60 4.89 -1.76 0.52
CA PHE A 60 3.81 -1.63 -0.45
C PHE A 60 4.25 -0.73 -1.61
N ARG A 61 4.82 0.43 -1.29
CA ARG A 61 5.30 1.36 -2.31
C ARG A 61 6.38 0.72 -3.18
N ASN A 62 7.36 0.13 -2.54
CA ASN A 62 8.49 -0.46 -3.27
C ASN A 62 8.04 -1.61 -4.17
N LEU A 63 7.14 -2.45 -3.69
CA LEU A 63 6.64 -3.56 -4.50
C LEU A 63 5.79 -3.04 -5.67
N ALA A 64 4.94 -2.04 -5.42
CA ALA A 64 4.12 -1.47 -6.49
C ALA A 64 4.99 -0.87 -7.59
N LEU A 65 6.05 -0.14 -7.22
CA LEU A 65 6.96 0.43 -8.20
C LEU A 65 7.71 -0.65 -8.96
N LYS A 66 8.12 -1.70 -8.28
CA LYS A 66 8.84 -2.80 -8.92
C LYS A 66 7.97 -3.58 -9.88
N GLU A 67 6.74 -3.89 -9.45
CA GLU A 67 5.85 -4.76 -10.23
C GLU A 67 5.15 -4.01 -11.37
N PHE A 68 4.77 -2.76 -11.14
CA PHE A 68 3.92 -2.03 -12.08
C PHE A 68 4.60 -0.81 -12.71
N GLY A 69 5.69 -0.32 -12.12
CA GLY A 69 6.37 0.84 -12.65
C GLY A 69 5.41 2.01 -12.84
N PRO A 70 5.44 2.66 -14.02
CA PRO A 70 4.55 3.80 -14.27
C PRO A 70 3.07 3.44 -14.31
N MET A 71 2.73 2.16 -14.37
CA MET A 71 1.33 1.71 -14.35
C MET A 71 0.77 1.58 -12.94
N ALA A 72 1.59 1.78 -11.90
CA ALA A 72 1.13 1.60 -10.53
C ALA A 72 -0.14 2.38 -10.19
N PRO A 73 -0.25 3.68 -10.53
CA PRO A 73 -1.48 4.42 -10.21
C PRO A 73 -2.73 3.79 -10.82
N THR A 74 -2.62 3.35 -12.06
CA THR A 74 -3.75 2.74 -12.77
C THR A 74 -4.19 1.44 -12.12
N VAL A 75 -3.22 0.59 -11.78
CA VAL A 75 -3.52 -0.70 -11.16
C VAL A 75 -4.14 -0.49 -9.78
N LEU A 76 -3.55 0.39 -8.97
CA LEU A 76 -4.05 0.63 -7.63
C LEU A 76 -5.45 1.23 -7.65
N GLU A 77 -5.69 2.17 -8.57
CA GLU A 77 -7.01 2.75 -8.74
C GLU A 77 -8.04 1.70 -9.12
N TYR A 78 -7.66 0.79 -10.01
CA TYR A 78 -8.54 -0.31 -10.41
C TYR A 78 -8.93 -1.19 -9.22
N TRP A 79 -8.02 -1.34 -8.27
CA TRP A 79 -8.29 -2.12 -7.07
C TRP A 79 -9.02 -1.31 -5.99
N GLY A 80 -9.24 -0.04 -6.21
CA GLY A 80 -9.93 0.83 -5.25
C GLY A 80 -9.01 1.51 -4.26
N ILE A 81 -7.70 1.43 -4.46
CA ILE A 81 -6.71 1.95 -3.51
C ILE A 81 -6.22 3.30 -4.01
N ALA A 82 -6.61 4.37 -3.32
CA ALA A 82 -6.28 5.72 -3.72
C ALA A 82 -5.28 6.42 -2.80
N SER A 83 -5.06 5.88 -1.60
CA SER A 83 -4.20 6.52 -0.62
C SER A 83 -3.72 5.51 0.42
N CYS A 84 -2.78 5.94 1.26
CA CYS A 84 -2.33 5.10 2.36
C CYS A 84 -3.43 4.81 3.37
N VAL A 85 -4.42 5.70 3.48
CA VAL A 85 -5.57 5.45 4.34
C VAL A 85 -6.33 4.22 3.86
N ASP A 86 -6.45 4.06 2.55
CA ASP A 86 -7.09 2.86 1.99
C ASP A 86 -6.31 1.60 2.36
N VAL A 87 -4.98 1.66 2.30
CA VAL A 87 -4.16 0.52 2.72
C VAL A 87 -4.44 0.20 4.18
N GLY A 88 -4.56 1.21 5.02
CA GLY A 88 -4.88 1.03 6.43
C GLY A 88 -6.24 0.37 6.63
N ARG A 89 -7.25 0.79 5.86
CA ARG A 89 -8.58 0.18 5.94
C ARG A 89 -8.52 -1.29 5.58
N MET A 90 -7.76 -1.63 4.54
CA MET A 90 -7.62 -3.01 4.11
C MET A 90 -6.93 -3.86 5.18
N VAL A 91 -5.90 -3.30 5.83
CA VAL A 91 -5.22 -3.99 6.92
C VAL A 91 -6.21 -4.29 8.05
N PHE A 92 -7.02 -3.30 8.44
CA PHE A 92 -7.98 -3.51 9.51
C PHE A 92 -9.05 -4.52 9.12
N HIS A 93 -9.48 -4.53 7.86
CA HIS A 93 -10.40 -5.57 7.39
C HIS A 93 -9.81 -6.96 7.56
N LEU A 94 -8.53 -7.12 7.21
CA LEU A 94 -7.87 -8.42 7.33
C LEU A 94 -7.63 -8.81 8.78
N VAL A 95 -7.37 -7.83 9.65
CA VAL A 95 -7.26 -8.10 11.08
C VAL A 95 -8.60 -8.60 11.63
N GLU A 96 -9.69 -7.92 11.27
CA GLU A 96 -11.02 -8.32 11.71
C GLU A 96 -11.43 -9.69 11.22
N CYS A 97 -10.95 -10.07 10.05
CA CYS A 97 -11.27 -11.37 9.46
C CYS A 97 -10.26 -12.45 9.85
N GLY A 98 -9.31 -12.13 10.71
CA GLY A 98 -8.39 -13.10 11.26
C GLY A 98 -7.17 -13.42 10.39
N ALA A 99 -7.01 -12.73 9.26
CA ALA A 99 -5.89 -12.99 8.35
C ALA A 99 -4.58 -12.36 8.84
N PHE A 100 -4.68 -11.22 9.49
CA PHE A 100 -3.52 -10.51 10.04
C PHE A 100 -3.67 -10.37 11.54
N SER A 101 -2.54 -10.37 12.23
CA SER A 101 -2.52 -10.14 13.67
C SER A 101 -2.34 -8.66 13.94
N ARG A 102 -3.04 -8.17 14.94
CA ARG A 102 -2.93 -6.78 15.36
C ARG A 102 -1.96 -6.67 16.52
N THR A 103 -1.11 -5.65 16.50
CA THR A 103 -0.25 -5.33 17.62
C THR A 103 -0.69 -3.98 18.21
N GLU A 104 -0.22 -3.70 19.42
CA GLU A 104 -0.56 -2.43 20.06
C GLU A 104 0.02 -1.23 19.33
N GLU A 105 1.07 -1.46 18.55
CA GLU A 105 1.72 -0.41 17.79
C GLU A 105 1.03 -0.12 16.45
N ASP A 106 0.12 -0.99 16.04
CA ASP A 106 -0.57 -0.84 14.76
C ASP A 106 -1.78 0.07 14.94
N THR A 107 -1.60 1.34 14.63
CA THR A 107 -2.67 2.32 14.73
C THR A 107 -3.05 2.80 13.33
N PHE A 108 -4.31 3.18 13.18
CA PHE A 108 -4.78 3.73 11.91
C PHE A 108 -4.03 5.03 11.58
N GLU A 109 -3.63 5.78 12.60
CA GLU A 109 -2.90 7.02 12.42
C GLU A 109 -1.60 6.82 11.63
N GLY A 110 -0.93 5.68 11.83
CA GLY A 110 0.29 5.38 11.08
C GLY A 110 0.05 5.34 9.58
N PHE A 111 -1.15 4.95 9.17
CA PHE A 111 -1.50 4.93 7.75
C PHE A 111 -1.91 6.30 7.25
N GLU A 112 -2.54 7.09 8.10
CA GLU A 112 -2.92 8.45 7.73
C GLU A 112 -1.71 9.34 7.48
N LYS A 113 -0.61 9.07 8.17
CA LYS A 113 0.64 9.82 8.03
C LYS A 113 1.57 9.25 6.96
N GLY A 114 1.06 8.38 6.12
CA GLY A 114 1.85 7.76 5.08
C GLY A 114 2.22 8.74 3.96
N PHE A 115 2.76 8.18 2.89
CA PHE A 115 3.23 8.99 1.76
C PHE A 115 2.07 9.40 0.85
N ASP A 116 2.34 10.39 0.01
CA ASP A 116 1.41 10.84 -1.01
C ASP A 116 1.54 9.95 -2.24
N PHE A 117 0.41 9.38 -2.71
CA PHE A 117 0.42 8.47 -3.85
C PHE A 117 0.91 9.12 -5.13
N HIS A 118 0.55 10.38 -5.36
CA HIS A 118 1.00 11.06 -6.55
C HIS A 118 2.53 11.22 -6.54
N GLU A 119 3.08 11.65 -5.42
CA GLU A 119 4.53 11.81 -5.29
C GLU A 119 5.25 10.47 -5.42
N ALA A 120 4.66 9.40 -4.88
CA ALA A 120 5.31 8.10 -4.89
C ALA A 120 5.20 7.40 -6.23
N PHE A 121 4.08 7.51 -6.93
CA PHE A 121 3.78 6.67 -8.09
C PHE A 121 3.69 7.42 -9.41
N VAL A 122 3.59 8.73 -9.39
CA VAL A 122 3.49 9.52 -10.62
C VAL A 122 4.74 10.35 -10.85
N VAL A 123 5.15 11.12 -9.86
CA VAL A 123 6.27 12.04 -9.98
C VAL A 123 7.56 11.36 -10.45
N PRO A 124 7.95 10.18 -9.93
CA PRO A 124 9.20 9.54 -10.38
C PRO A 124 9.26 9.23 -11.87
N PHE A 125 8.11 9.17 -12.54
CA PHE A 125 8.02 8.83 -13.95
C PHE A 125 7.75 10.03 -14.85
N LEU A 126 7.66 11.24 -14.27
CA LEU A 126 7.51 12.44 -15.08
C LEU A 126 8.84 12.81 -15.73
N PRO A 127 8.81 13.38 -16.94
CA PRO A 127 10.05 13.81 -17.58
C PRO A 127 10.75 14.88 -16.75
N PRO A 128 12.09 14.93 -16.79
CA PRO A 128 12.83 15.96 -16.07
C PRO A 128 12.33 17.35 -16.46
N GLY A 129 12.16 18.20 -15.46
CA GLY A 129 11.72 19.57 -15.69
C GLY A 129 10.22 19.74 -15.83
N SER A 130 9.45 18.65 -15.75
CA SER A 130 7.99 18.75 -15.83
C SER A 130 7.44 19.40 -14.56
N PRO A 131 6.40 20.25 -14.69
CA PRO A 131 5.76 20.77 -13.51
C PRO A 131 5.06 19.66 -12.74
N SER A 132 5.04 19.80 -11.43
CA SER A 132 4.34 18.84 -10.59
C SER A 132 2.84 19.06 -10.74
N LEU A 133 2.10 17.96 -10.88
CA LEU A 133 0.64 18.04 -11.04
C LEU A 133 -0.08 18.26 -9.72
N ASP A 134 0.58 18.05 -8.62
CA ASP A 134 -0.01 18.30 -7.31
C ASP A 134 0.12 19.75 -6.88
N HIS A 135 0.82 20.56 -7.70
CA HIS A 135 0.87 22.01 -7.52
C HIS A 135 0.08 22.67 -8.62
N PRO A 136 -1.02 23.31 -8.30
CA PRO A 136 -1.73 24.06 -9.35
C PRO A 136 -0.78 25.06 -9.93
N ALA A 137 -0.82 25.19 -11.25
CA ALA A 137 0.04 26.15 -11.91
C ALA A 137 -0.19 27.50 -11.27
N PRO A 138 0.88 28.13 -10.80
CA PRO A 138 0.69 29.46 -10.24
C PRO A 138 0.16 30.35 -11.34
N GLY A 139 -0.88 30.86 -11.11
CA GLY A 139 -1.54 31.61 -12.15
C GLY A 139 -1.40 30.98 -13.46
N GLY A 140 -1.02 30.47 -13.10
CA GLY A 140 -1.06 30.13 -13.81
C GLY A 140 -0.94 29.58 -14.38
N MET A 141 -0.95 29.52 -14.35
CA MET A 141 -0.79 28.86 -14.83
C MET A 141 -0.79 28.34 -15.49
N LEU A 142 -0.83 28.39 -15.61
CA LEU A 142 -0.67 27.94 -16.24
C LEU A 142 -0.53 27.74 -16.98
N LEU A 143 -0.42 27.90 -17.11
CA LEU A 143 -0.07 27.82 -17.72
C LEU A 143 0.42 28.02 -18.21
N LYS A 144 0.84 28.17 -18.16
CA LYS A 144 1.36 28.51 -18.48
C LYS A 144 1.91 28.27 -18.92
N SER A 145 2.12 28.37 -18.96
CA SER A 145 2.57 28.47 -19.24
C SER A 145 2.79 28.54 -19.45
#